data_9d62fc54258ccf4941ce55cd12597131
#
_entry.id   9d62fc54258ccf4941ce55cd12597131
#
_cell.length_a   1.000
_cell.length_b   1.000
_cell.length_c   1.000
_cell.angle_alpha   90.00
_cell.angle_beta   90.00
_cell.angle_gamma   90.00
#
_symmetry.space_group_name_H-M   'P 1'
#
loop_
_entity.id
_entity.type
_entity.pdbx_description
1 polymer ?
#
loop_
_entity_poly.entity_id
_entity_poly.type
_entity_poly.pdbx_seq_one_letter_code
_entity_poly.pdbx_strand_id
1 'polypeptide(L)'
;MPSVMNNVQKMVLKNQFKKSYSVITNAINKTAYDLGYIPACYGWISSKYNVVCSKKNAAGACIAYTTTDGSPLPSDTWGNISECTVFYNQFIKEFNVIKTCNGNAYPECLPDYKGIDQINQANYTTDPSDPNYVENYGELVTSGGCGGLKKRNIDNSKAFVTNDGMIIFGYGGYSMAVDVNGKKGPNKWGYDIFSLRMDVEGSGSPKIMRSECGTVDKGGSSATALIQNMSK
;
A
#
# COMPACT_ATOMS: atom_id res chain seq x y z
N MET A 1 3.06 -28.82 21.80
CA MET A 1 2.65 -27.43 22.21
C MET A 1 2.99 -26.31 21.20
N PRO A 2 3.92 -26.41 20.24
CA PRO A 2 4.16 -25.31 19.30
C PRO A 2 2.98 -24.95 18.40
N SER A 3 2.12 -25.91 18.06
CA SER A 3 0.99 -25.68 17.13
C SER A 3 -0.17 -24.84 17.69
N VAL A 4 -0.49 -24.98 18.97
CA VAL A 4 -1.62 -24.26 19.61
C VAL A 4 -1.25 -22.78 19.80
N MET A 5 -0.05 -22.49 20.27
CA MET A 5 0.44 -21.10 20.38
C MET A 5 0.47 -20.40 19.02
N ASN A 6 0.89 -21.11 17.97
CA ASN A 6 0.90 -20.56 16.61
C ASN A 6 -0.53 -20.22 16.11
N ASN A 7 -1.53 -21.06 16.41
CA ASN A 7 -2.92 -20.81 16.01
C ASN A 7 -3.54 -19.62 16.76
N VAL A 8 -3.27 -19.50 18.06
CA VAL A 8 -3.75 -18.35 18.86
C VAL A 8 -3.11 -17.06 18.34
N GLN A 9 -1.80 -17.07 18.10
CA GLN A 9 -1.12 -15.88 17.54
C GLN A 9 -1.68 -15.49 16.17
N LYS A 10 -1.90 -16.44 15.27
CA LYS A 10 -2.52 -16.19 13.96
C LYS A 10 -3.93 -15.58 14.10
N MET A 11 -4.72 -16.06 15.04
CA MET A 11 -6.06 -15.53 15.31
C MET A 11 -5.99 -14.08 15.84
N VAL A 12 -5.07 -13.79 16.74
CA VAL A 12 -4.83 -12.43 17.24
C VAL A 12 -4.44 -11.49 16.10
N LEU A 13 -3.48 -11.88 15.25
CA LEU A 13 -3.04 -11.07 14.12
C LEU A 13 -4.16 -10.85 13.09
N LYS A 14 -5.00 -11.85 12.82
CA LYS A 14 -6.20 -11.67 11.98
C LYS A 14 -7.18 -10.65 12.56
N ASN A 15 -7.39 -10.65 13.87
CA ASN A 15 -8.26 -9.67 14.52
C ASN A 15 -7.64 -8.27 14.50
N GLN A 16 -6.33 -8.16 14.67
CA GLN A 16 -5.61 -6.89 14.51
C GLN A 16 -5.71 -6.38 13.08
N PHE A 17 -5.56 -7.26 12.07
CA PHE A 17 -5.80 -6.90 10.68
C PHE A 17 -7.21 -6.34 10.45
N LYS A 18 -8.25 -7.02 10.96
CA LYS A 18 -9.64 -6.55 10.83
C LYS A 18 -9.83 -5.15 11.43
N LYS A 19 -9.27 -4.92 12.63
CA LYS A 19 -9.31 -3.60 13.28
C LYS A 19 -8.60 -2.56 12.42
N SER A 20 -7.36 -2.82 12.01
CA SER A 20 -6.57 -1.89 11.19
C SER A 20 -7.23 -1.59 9.85
N TYR A 21 -7.79 -2.61 9.20
CA TYR A 21 -8.55 -2.46 7.95
C TYR A 21 -9.76 -1.53 8.12
N SER A 22 -10.53 -1.72 9.19
CA SER A 22 -11.68 -0.84 9.51
C SER A 22 -11.25 0.60 9.76
N VAL A 23 -10.20 0.80 10.55
CA VAL A 23 -9.65 2.13 10.84
C VAL A 23 -9.17 2.84 9.57
N ILE A 24 -8.42 2.12 8.72
CA ILE A 24 -7.91 2.65 7.46
C ILE A 24 -9.07 2.98 6.50
N THR A 25 -10.08 2.11 6.40
CA THR A 25 -11.25 2.35 5.55
C THR A 25 -12.00 3.60 6.00
N ASN A 26 -12.22 3.76 7.30
CA ASN A 26 -12.88 4.95 7.85
C ASN A 26 -12.06 6.22 7.59
N ALA A 27 -10.73 6.16 7.74
CA ALA A 27 -9.85 7.29 7.45
C ALA A 27 -9.90 7.68 5.96
N ILE A 28 -9.91 6.70 5.05
CA ILE A 28 -10.06 6.96 3.61
C ILE A 28 -11.41 7.61 3.30
N ASN A 29 -12.50 7.07 3.83
CA ASN A 29 -13.84 7.60 3.60
C ASN A 29 -13.97 9.04 4.15
N LYS A 30 -13.45 9.29 5.36
CA LYS A 30 -13.45 10.63 5.94
C LYS A 30 -12.62 11.60 5.12
N THR A 31 -11.42 11.20 4.72
CA THR A 31 -10.54 12.01 3.86
C THR A 31 -11.22 12.37 2.54
N ALA A 32 -11.87 11.39 1.89
CA ALA A 32 -12.60 11.61 0.65
C ALA A 32 -13.78 12.59 0.84
N TYR A 33 -14.49 12.46 1.96
CA TYR A 33 -15.57 13.37 2.31
C TYR A 33 -15.05 14.81 2.55
N ASP A 34 -14.01 14.96 3.36
CA ASP A 34 -13.43 16.27 3.70
C ASP A 34 -12.85 16.99 2.47
N LEU A 35 -12.26 16.24 1.55
CA LEU A 35 -11.71 16.80 0.30
C LEU A 35 -12.77 16.98 -0.81
N GLY A 36 -13.91 16.31 -0.70
CA GLY A 36 -14.97 16.33 -1.71
C GLY A 36 -14.63 15.55 -2.98
N TYR A 37 -13.60 14.71 -2.97
CA TYR A 37 -13.21 13.89 -4.10
C TYR A 37 -12.47 12.61 -3.66
N ILE A 38 -12.50 11.64 -4.56
CA ILE A 38 -11.69 10.42 -4.45
C ILE A 38 -10.57 10.55 -5.48
N PRO A 39 -9.28 10.42 -5.06
CA PRO A 39 -8.18 10.57 -6.00
C PRO A 39 -8.15 9.39 -6.96
N ALA A 40 -8.03 9.68 -8.23
CA ALA A 40 -7.72 8.69 -9.25
C ALA A 40 -6.22 8.38 -9.30
N CYS A 41 -5.59 8.13 -8.17
CA CYS A 41 -4.14 7.98 -7.94
C CYS A 41 -3.43 7.01 -8.90
N TYR A 42 -3.65 7.14 -10.18
CA TYR A 42 -2.89 6.42 -11.19
C TYR A 42 -1.46 6.95 -11.16
N GLY A 43 -0.55 6.23 -10.56
CA GLY A 43 0.81 6.64 -10.27
C GLY A 43 1.70 6.94 -11.48
N TRP A 44 1.11 7.40 -12.58
CA TRP A 44 1.83 7.63 -13.81
C TRP A 44 1.33 8.84 -14.56
N ILE A 45 1.90 9.98 -14.24
CA ILE A 45 2.10 10.96 -15.29
C ILE A 45 3.49 10.69 -15.80
N SER A 46 3.55 10.29 -17.04
CA SER A 46 4.80 10.20 -17.74
C SER A 46 5.53 11.54 -17.57
N SER A 47 6.77 11.52 -17.06
CA SER A 47 7.68 12.64 -17.09
C SER A 47 7.91 13.21 -18.51
N LYS A 48 7.36 12.55 -19.51
CA LYS A 48 7.31 12.93 -20.92
C LYS A 48 6.43 14.17 -21.17
N TYR A 49 5.43 14.42 -20.34
CA TYR A 49 4.53 15.56 -20.50
C TYR A 49 4.69 16.50 -19.32
N ASN A 50 5.07 17.74 -19.56
CA ASN A 50 5.02 18.79 -18.55
C ASN A 50 3.55 19.10 -18.24
N VAL A 51 3.05 18.55 -17.15
CA VAL A 51 1.65 18.63 -16.79
C VAL A 51 1.43 19.73 -15.76
N VAL A 52 0.43 20.58 -16.01
CA VAL A 52 0.01 21.65 -15.11
C VAL A 52 -1.44 21.46 -14.70
N CYS A 53 -1.78 21.86 -13.50
CA CYS A 53 -3.15 21.84 -13.02
C CYS A 53 -3.93 22.96 -13.70
N SER A 54 -4.95 22.61 -14.50
CA SER A 54 -5.83 23.56 -15.17
C SER A 54 -7.08 23.89 -14.38
N LYS A 55 -7.50 23.04 -13.44
CA LYS A 55 -8.68 23.28 -12.60
C LYS A 55 -8.52 22.69 -11.21
N LYS A 56 -8.85 23.49 -10.20
CA LYS A 56 -8.87 23.05 -8.79
C LYS A 56 -10.29 23.00 -8.26
N ASN A 57 -10.58 22.09 -7.32
CA ASN A 57 -11.80 22.07 -6.55
C ASN A 57 -11.76 23.12 -5.40
N ALA A 58 -12.85 23.25 -4.65
CA ALA A 58 -12.96 24.16 -3.51
C ALA A 58 -11.94 23.87 -2.40
N ALA A 59 -11.45 22.63 -2.29
CA ALA A 59 -10.43 22.22 -1.32
C ALA A 59 -8.99 22.47 -1.82
N GLY A 60 -8.82 23.06 -3.02
CA GLY A 60 -7.51 23.34 -3.61
C GLY A 60 -6.87 22.16 -4.34
N ALA A 61 -7.51 21.00 -4.37
CA ALA A 61 -7.02 19.84 -5.09
C ALA A 61 -7.24 19.98 -6.60
N CYS A 62 -6.29 19.54 -7.40
CA CYS A 62 -6.40 19.59 -8.84
C CYS A 62 -7.35 18.50 -9.35
N ILE A 63 -8.33 18.89 -10.14
CA ILE A 63 -9.35 18.02 -10.73
C ILE A 63 -9.32 17.97 -12.26
N ALA A 64 -8.47 18.78 -12.89
CA ALA A 64 -8.21 18.71 -14.32
C ALA A 64 -6.79 19.19 -14.62
N TYR A 65 -6.21 18.64 -15.65
CA TYR A 65 -4.83 18.86 -16.04
C TYR A 65 -4.72 19.12 -17.54
N THR A 66 -3.71 19.91 -17.89
CA THR A 66 -3.31 20.18 -19.28
C THR A 66 -1.79 20.09 -19.37
N THR A 67 -1.27 20.07 -20.56
CA THR A 67 0.14 20.35 -20.84
C THR A 67 0.46 21.83 -20.53
N THR A 68 1.73 22.20 -20.44
CA THR A 68 2.16 23.57 -20.13
C THR A 68 1.70 24.60 -21.17
N ASP A 69 1.44 24.18 -22.41
CA ASP A 69 0.89 25.02 -23.47
C ASP A 69 -0.65 25.12 -23.45
N GLY A 70 -1.31 24.48 -22.47
CA GLY A 70 -2.75 24.46 -22.33
C GLY A 70 -3.48 23.40 -23.15
N SER A 71 -2.77 22.59 -23.92
CA SER A 71 -3.36 21.50 -24.71
C SER A 71 -3.92 20.40 -23.81
N PRO A 72 -4.96 19.65 -24.23
CA PRO A 72 -5.43 18.47 -23.54
C PRO A 72 -4.31 17.43 -23.38
N LEU A 73 -4.31 16.72 -22.26
CA LEU A 73 -3.39 15.61 -22.07
C LEU A 73 -3.65 14.51 -23.11
N PRO A 74 -2.60 13.91 -23.67
CA PRO A 74 -2.74 12.73 -24.51
C PRO A 74 -3.48 11.60 -23.80
N SER A 75 -4.19 10.75 -24.56
CA SER A 75 -5.02 9.65 -24.02
C SER A 75 -4.21 8.57 -23.29
N ASP A 76 -2.90 8.52 -23.52
CA ASP A 76 -1.96 7.63 -22.82
C ASP A 76 -1.40 8.21 -21.52
N THR A 77 -1.87 9.38 -21.11
CA THR A 77 -1.48 10.03 -19.86
C THR A 77 -2.41 9.55 -18.73
N TRP A 78 -1.84 8.88 -17.75
CA TRP A 78 -2.58 8.29 -16.65
C TRP A 78 -2.43 9.15 -15.39
N GLY A 79 -3.54 9.71 -14.94
CA GLY A 79 -3.73 10.28 -13.62
C GLY A 79 -2.73 11.33 -13.15
N ASN A 80 -2.86 11.71 -11.90
CA ASN A 80 -2.10 12.80 -11.32
C ASN A 80 -1.52 12.50 -9.93
N ILE A 81 -0.21 12.64 -9.83
CA ILE A 81 0.54 12.41 -8.60
C ILE A 81 0.21 13.45 -7.52
N SER A 82 -0.04 14.71 -7.87
CA SER A 82 -0.28 15.77 -6.88
C SER A 82 -1.59 15.59 -6.12
N GLU A 83 -2.61 15.08 -6.79
CA GLU A 83 -3.90 14.72 -6.19
C GLU A 83 -3.72 13.69 -5.07
N CYS A 84 -2.94 12.65 -5.34
CA CYS A 84 -2.62 11.64 -4.35
C CYS A 84 -1.80 12.20 -3.20
N THR A 85 -0.88 13.08 -3.45
CA THR A 85 -0.09 13.72 -2.39
C THR A 85 -0.99 14.52 -1.44
N VAL A 86 -1.93 15.29 -1.97
CA VAL A 86 -2.92 16.04 -1.16
C VAL A 86 -3.78 15.07 -0.36
N PHE A 87 -4.29 14.00 -1.01
CA PHE A 87 -5.11 13.00 -0.34
C PHE A 87 -4.35 12.31 0.79
N TYR A 88 -3.15 11.82 0.54
CA TYR A 88 -2.37 11.12 1.59
C TYR A 88 -1.95 12.03 2.72
N ASN A 89 -1.65 13.29 2.45
CA ASN A 89 -1.34 14.25 3.51
C ASN A 89 -2.55 14.52 4.41
N GLN A 90 -3.78 14.49 3.87
CA GLN A 90 -4.99 14.58 4.67
C GLN A 90 -5.30 13.25 5.36
N PHE A 91 -5.19 12.13 4.64
CA PHE A 91 -5.42 10.79 5.17
C PHE A 91 -4.59 10.49 6.42
N ILE A 92 -3.32 10.86 6.43
CA ILE A 92 -2.45 10.62 7.59
C ILE A 92 -2.89 11.45 8.82
N LYS A 93 -3.53 12.60 8.65
CA LYS A 93 -4.05 13.39 9.77
C LYS A 93 -5.21 12.71 10.51
N GLU A 94 -5.85 11.72 9.89
CA GLU A 94 -6.91 10.94 10.52
C GLU A 94 -6.38 9.95 11.58
N PHE A 95 -5.05 9.81 11.67
CA PHE A 95 -4.40 8.94 12.65
C PHE A 95 -3.70 9.76 13.72
N ASN A 96 -3.68 9.23 14.94
CA ASN A 96 -2.84 9.78 15.99
C ASN A 96 -1.40 9.29 15.78
N VAL A 97 -0.65 10.00 14.91
CA VAL A 97 0.74 9.68 14.57
C VAL A 97 1.67 10.17 15.66
N ILE A 98 2.46 9.28 16.24
CA ILE A 98 3.44 9.60 17.29
C ILE A 98 4.88 9.70 16.75
N LYS A 99 5.12 9.12 15.55
CA LYS A 99 6.43 9.22 14.88
C LYS A 99 6.26 9.22 13.37
N THR A 100 7.00 10.11 12.69
CA THR A 100 7.09 10.17 11.23
C THR A 100 8.54 10.01 10.81
N CYS A 101 8.80 9.13 9.85
CA CYS A 101 10.09 8.98 9.17
C CYS A 101 9.94 9.43 7.71
N ASN A 102 10.82 10.33 7.27
CA ASN A 102 10.76 10.94 5.94
C ASN A 102 11.96 10.48 5.09
N GLY A 103 11.88 9.26 4.54
CA GLY A 103 12.92 8.72 3.66
C GLY A 103 13.98 7.85 4.32
N ASN A 104 13.87 7.61 5.63
CA ASN A 104 14.73 6.69 6.40
C ASN A 104 13.87 5.84 7.31
N ALA A 105 12.92 5.11 6.71
CA ALA A 105 11.97 4.33 7.51
C ALA A 105 12.70 3.27 8.35
N TYR A 106 13.67 2.57 7.77
CA TYR A 106 14.54 1.67 8.52
C TYR A 106 15.86 2.39 8.89
N PRO A 107 16.35 2.21 10.11
CA PRO A 107 15.80 1.45 11.25
C PRO A 107 14.85 2.26 12.15
N GLU A 108 14.56 3.48 11.82
CA GLU A 108 13.92 4.40 12.75
C GLU A 108 12.45 4.07 13.05
N CYS A 109 11.63 3.91 12.02
CA CYS A 109 10.21 3.60 12.14
C CYS A 109 9.93 2.11 11.96
N LEU A 110 10.63 1.47 11.03
CA LEU A 110 10.42 0.08 10.68
C LEU A 110 11.45 -0.83 11.34
N PRO A 111 11.08 -2.04 11.76
CA PRO A 111 12.02 -3.13 11.96
C PRO A 111 12.61 -3.60 10.62
N ASP A 112 13.49 -4.59 10.64
CA ASP A 112 14.10 -5.16 9.44
C ASP A 112 13.09 -6.02 8.68
N TYR A 113 12.23 -5.41 7.87
CA TYR A 113 11.30 -6.12 7.02
C TYR A 113 11.99 -6.69 5.78
N LYS A 114 11.59 -7.88 5.38
CA LYS A 114 11.90 -8.35 4.03
C LYS A 114 11.10 -7.54 3.00
N GLY A 115 11.73 -7.22 1.89
CA GLY A 115 11.03 -6.71 0.72
C GLY A 115 10.30 -7.84 -0.03
N ILE A 116 9.32 -7.48 -0.84
CA ILE A 116 8.60 -8.43 -1.71
C ILE A 116 9.55 -9.15 -2.66
N ASP A 117 10.59 -8.48 -3.15
CA ASP A 117 11.67 -9.07 -3.94
C ASP A 117 12.37 -10.23 -3.21
N GLN A 118 12.69 -10.06 -1.92
CA GLN A 118 13.32 -11.09 -1.11
C GLN A 118 12.37 -12.26 -0.79
N ILE A 119 11.06 -11.98 -0.61
CA ILE A 119 10.05 -13.02 -0.42
C ILE A 119 9.88 -13.86 -1.69
N ASN A 120 9.85 -13.21 -2.86
CA ASN A 120 9.74 -13.91 -4.14
C ASN A 120 10.99 -14.77 -4.39
N GLN A 121 12.20 -14.27 -4.09
CA GLN A 121 13.42 -15.07 -4.16
C GLN A 121 13.39 -16.31 -3.26
N ALA A 122 12.76 -16.21 -2.10
CA ALA A 122 12.64 -17.33 -1.16
C ALA A 122 11.53 -18.33 -1.53
N ASN A 123 10.50 -17.88 -2.26
CA ASN A 123 9.32 -18.68 -2.57
C ASN A 123 9.39 -19.38 -3.94
N TYR A 124 10.19 -18.86 -4.86
CA TYR A 124 10.22 -19.30 -6.25
C TYR A 124 11.64 -19.67 -6.70
N THR A 125 11.74 -20.43 -7.78
CA THR A 125 13.00 -20.87 -8.37
C THR A 125 12.98 -20.77 -9.89
N THR A 126 14.16 -20.72 -10.51
CA THR A 126 14.36 -20.84 -11.95
C THR A 126 14.54 -22.28 -12.43
N ASP A 127 14.55 -23.26 -11.52
CA ASP A 127 14.69 -24.69 -11.88
C ASP A 127 13.32 -25.26 -12.34
N PRO A 128 13.18 -25.62 -13.64
CA PRO A 128 11.92 -26.15 -14.16
C PRO A 128 11.45 -27.45 -13.52
N SER A 129 12.33 -28.16 -12.84
CA SER A 129 12.00 -29.42 -12.14
C SER A 129 11.42 -29.21 -10.73
N ASP A 130 11.54 -27.99 -10.19
CA ASP A 130 11.04 -27.64 -8.86
C ASP A 130 9.56 -27.23 -8.93
N PRO A 131 8.68 -27.72 -8.02
CA PRO A 131 7.28 -27.32 -7.97
C PRO A 131 7.04 -25.80 -7.76
N ASN A 132 8.05 -25.06 -7.31
CA ASN A 132 7.99 -23.61 -7.16
C ASN A 132 8.60 -22.86 -8.37
N TYR A 133 8.81 -23.56 -9.49
CA TYR A 133 9.29 -22.93 -10.72
C TYR A 133 8.35 -21.87 -11.25
N VAL A 134 8.90 -20.76 -11.72
CA VAL A 134 8.18 -19.71 -12.46
C VAL A 134 8.98 -19.28 -13.68
N GLU A 135 8.34 -19.29 -14.83
CA GLU A 135 8.97 -18.97 -16.11
C GLU A 135 9.53 -17.54 -16.14
N ASN A 136 8.81 -16.59 -15.56
CA ASN A 136 9.18 -15.17 -15.52
C ASN A 136 9.80 -14.75 -14.17
N TYR A 137 10.65 -15.60 -13.59
CA TYR A 137 11.27 -15.37 -12.29
C TYR A 137 11.92 -13.97 -12.18
N GLY A 138 12.69 -13.56 -13.20
CA GLY A 138 13.35 -12.26 -13.21
C GLY A 138 12.37 -11.10 -13.14
N GLU A 139 11.24 -11.18 -13.85
CA GLU A 139 10.19 -10.18 -13.80
C GLU A 139 9.49 -10.19 -12.45
N LEU A 140 9.14 -11.36 -11.92
CA LEU A 140 8.51 -11.52 -10.63
C LEU A 140 9.35 -10.92 -9.48
N VAL A 141 10.66 -11.15 -9.50
CA VAL A 141 11.60 -10.63 -8.49
C VAL A 141 11.89 -9.14 -8.69
N THR A 142 11.93 -8.67 -9.95
CA THR A 142 12.36 -7.30 -10.23
C THR A 142 11.22 -6.30 -10.36
N SER A 143 10.07 -6.71 -10.91
CA SER A 143 9.00 -5.77 -11.27
C SER A 143 7.61 -6.12 -10.75
N GLY A 144 7.31 -7.36 -10.46
CA GLY A 144 6.02 -7.96 -10.00
C GLY A 144 4.85 -7.05 -9.54
N GLY A 145 4.66 -5.88 -10.16
CA GLY A 145 3.63 -4.90 -9.82
C GLY A 145 3.86 -4.15 -8.49
N CYS A 146 4.80 -4.59 -7.69
CA CYS A 146 5.00 -4.17 -6.30
C CYS A 146 6.36 -3.49 -6.08
N GLY A 147 6.86 -2.79 -7.08
CA GLY A 147 8.18 -2.17 -7.04
C GLY A 147 8.41 -1.26 -5.82
N GLY A 148 7.38 -0.58 -5.35
CA GLY A 148 7.43 0.26 -4.15
C GLY A 148 7.67 -0.52 -2.86
N LEU A 149 7.43 -1.82 -2.85
CA LEU A 149 7.57 -2.69 -1.67
C LEU A 149 8.81 -3.60 -1.74
N LYS A 150 9.77 -3.31 -2.61
CA LYS A 150 11.11 -3.93 -2.56
C LYS A 150 11.87 -3.46 -1.33
N LYS A 151 12.77 -4.30 -0.81
CA LYS A 151 13.57 -4.01 0.40
C LYS A 151 14.14 -2.59 0.39
N ARG A 152 14.85 -2.25 -0.68
CA ARG A 152 15.46 -0.92 -0.84
C ARG A 152 14.44 0.22 -0.75
N ASN A 153 13.24 0.04 -1.32
CA ASN A 153 12.23 1.08 -1.34
C ASN A 153 11.52 1.20 0.01
N ILE A 154 11.29 0.07 0.69
CA ILE A 154 10.75 0.05 2.06
C ILE A 154 11.67 0.79 3.02
N ASP A 155 12.97 0.47 3.01
CA ASP A 155 13.94 1.06 3.92
C ASP A 155 14.03 2.57 3.78
N ASN A 156 13.88 3.07 2.55
CA ASN A 156 13.95 4.51 2.22
C ASN A 156 12.55 5.15 2.07
N SER A 157 11.49 4.45 2.46
CA SER A 157 10.15 4.99 2.35
C SER A 157 9.85 6.05 3.41
N LYS A 158 8.75 6.73 3.22
CA LYS A 158 8.09 7.47 4.28
C LYS A 158 7.27 6.50 5.12
N ALA A 159 7.31 6.65 6.44
CA ALA A 159 6.60 5.79 7.36
C ALA A 159 6.00 6.58 8.53
N PHE A 160 4.87 6.10 9.05
CA PHE A 160 4.14 6.69 10.15
C PHE A 160 3.83 5.63 11.19
N VAL A 161 4.21 5.92 12.43
CA VAL A 161 3.89 5.06 13.58
C VAL A 161 2.73 5.71 14.33
N THR A 162 1.65 4.98 14.50
CA THR A 162 0.48 5.44 15.25
C THR A 162 0.60 5.12 16.74
N ASN A 163 -0.20 5.77 17.58
CA ASN A 163 -0.17 5.58 19.03
C ASN A 163 -0.57 4.17 19.49
N ASP A 164 -1.33 3.44 18.70
CA ASP A 164 -1.68 2.02 18.96
C ASP A 164 -0.64 1.04 18.42
N GLY A 165 0.42 1.56 17.83
CA GLY A 165 1.59 0.81 17.38
C GLY A 165 1.51 0.32 15.94
N MET A 166 0.42 0.58 15.21
CA MET A 166 0.35 0.29 13.77
C MET A 166 1.38 1.13 13.02
N ILE A 167 1.97 0.58 11.96
CA ILE A 167 2.88 1.32 11.08
C ILE A 167 2.32 1.34 9.67
N ILE A 168 2.19 2.53 9.10
CA ILE A 168 1.79 2.75 7.69
C ILE A 168 3.05 3.19 6.94
N PHE A 169 3.38 2.51 5.84
CA PHE A 169 4.58 2.79 5.06
C PHE A 169 4.42 2.45 3.58
N GLY A 170 5.41 2.78 2.78
CA GLY A 170 5.46 2.44 1.35
C GLY A 170 4.25 2.93 0.56
N TYR A 171 3.61 4.02 1.04
CA TYR A 171 2.45 4.55 0.35
C TYR A 171 2.88 5.41 -0.84
N GLY A 172 2.18 5.22 -1.92
CA GLY A 172 2.37 5.95 -3.17
C GLY A 172 1.32 5.53 -4.18
N GLY A 173 0.86 6.49 -4.97
CA GLY A 173 -0.26 6.24 -5.86
C GLY A 173 -1.50 5.82 -5.06
N TYR A 174 -2.01 4.64 -5.30
CA TYR A 174 -3.20 4.08 -4.67
C TYR A 174 -2.88 2.92 -3.70
N SER A 175 -1.63 2.69 -3.39
CA SER A 175 -1.20 1.57 -2.54
C SER A 175 -0.45 2.02 -1.30
N MET A 176 -0.51 1.19 -0.27
CA MET A 176 0.23 1.34 0.97
C MET A 176 0.53 -0.04 1.56
N ALA A 177 1.51 -0.09 2.45
CA ALA A 177 1.72 -1.23 3.31
C ALA A 177 1.39 -0.85 4.76
N VAL A 178 0.87 -1.82 5.50
CA VAL A 178 0.55 -1.65 6.91
C VAL A 178 1.09 -2.83 7.71
N ASP A 179 1.76 -2.53 8.82
CA ASP A 179 2.05 -3.48 9.89
C ASP A 179 1.05 -3.23 11.02
N VAL A 180 0.23 -4.23 11.31
CA VAL A 180 -0.93 -4.08 12.20
C VAL A 180 -0.58 -4.12 13.69
N ASN A 181 0.63 -4.55 14.04
CA ASN A 181 1.11 -4.65 15.42
C ASN A 181 2.49 -3.99 15.63
N GLY A 182 3.05 -3.40 14.57
CA GLY A 182 4.32 -2.71 14.59
C GLY A 182 5.50 -3.60 14.95
N LYS A 183 6.41 -3.08 15.77
CA LYS A 183 7.67 -3.77 16.07
C LYS A 183 7.54 -5.08 16.86
N LYS A 184 6.32 -5.49 17.23
CA LYS A 184 6.11 -6.69 18.05
C LYS A 184 6.30 -8.01 17.29
N GLY A 185 6.33 -7.95 15.98
CA GLY A 185 6.51 -9.12 15.12
C GLY A 185 5.32 -10.08 15.09
N PRO A 186 5.35 -10.99 14.14
CA PRO A 186 6.52 -11.65 13.52
C PRO A 186 7.22 -10.88 12.40
N ASN A 187 6.73 -9.71 12.01
CA ASN A 187 7.27 -8.85 10.94
C ASN A 187 7.34 -9.59 9.58
N LYS A 188 6.23 -10.24 9.23
CA LYS A 188 6.11 -11.11 8.05
C LYS A 188 4.92 -10.73 7.20
N TRP A 189 5.12 -10.73 5.90
CA TRP A 189 4.05 -10.50 4.93
C TRP A 189 2.97 -11.58 5.01
N GLY A 190 1.72 -11.14 5.12
CA GLY A 190 0.57 -12.02 5.27
C GLY A 190 0.33 -12.56 6.69
N TYR A 191 1.11 -12.10 7.66
CA TYR A 191 0.88 -12.36 9.09
C TYR A 191 0.50 -11.08 9.83
N ASP A 192 1.37 -10.10 9.83
CA ASP A 192 1.20 -8.78 10.44
C ASP A 192 1.48 -7.63 9.46
N ILE A 193 2.18 -7.88 8.36
CA ILE A 193 2.41 -6.92 7.29
C ILE A 193 1.51 -7.23 6.10
N PHE A 194 0.80 -6.23 5.60
CA PHE A 194 -0.13 -6.36 4.49
C PHE A 194 0.03 -5.21 3.50
N SER A 195 0.00 -5.52 2.21
CA SER A 195 -0.18 -4.50 1.18
C SER A 195 -1.67 -4.27 0.95
N LEU A 196 -2.08 -3.02 0.91
CA LEU A 196 -3.45 -2.59 0.67
C LEU A 196 -3.49 -1.68 -0.56
N ARG A 197 -4.48 -1.86 -1.40
CA ARG A 197 -4.75 -1.00 -2.54
C ARG A 197 -6.10 -0.32 -2.36
N MET A 198 -6.10 0.99 -2.54
CA MET A 198 -7.31 1.77 -2.67
C MET A 198 -7.79 1.66 -4.12
N ASP A 199 -8.94 1.03 -4.33
CA ASP A 199 -9.55 0.92 -5.65
C ASP A 199 -10.57 2.05 -5.85
N VAL A 200 -10.54 2.66 -7.02
CA VAL A 200 -11.39 3.79 -7.40
C VAL A 200 -12.16 3.40 -8.66
N GLU A 201 -12.98 2.36 -8.55
CA GLU A 201 -13.86 1.98 -9.64
C GLU A 201 -15.19 2.76 -9.57
N GLY A 202 -15.44 3.56 -10.60
CA GLY A 202 -16.73 4.22 -10.82
C GLY A 202 -17.05 5.40 -9.90
N SER A 203 -18.29 5.83 -9.89
CA SER A 203 -18.80 6.94 -9.07
C SER A 203 -19.04 6.59 -7.59
N GLY A 204 -18.42 5.54 -7.09
CA GLY A 204 -18.64 5.04 -5.72
C GLY A 204 -17.61 5.53 -4.71
N SER A 205 -17.88 5.25 -3.45
CA SER A 205 -16.95 5.49 -2.34
C SER A 205 -15.63 4.73 -2.55
N PRO A 206 -14.50 5.27 -2.07
CA PRO A 206 -13.23 4.56 -2.12
C PRO A 206 -13.34 3.23 -1.37
N LYS A 207 -12.88 2.17 -1.98
CA LYS A 207 -12.85 0.85 -1.36
C LYS A 207 -11.41 0.39 -1.24
N ILE A 208 -11.02 -0.03 -0.05
CA ILE A 208 -9.82 -0.86 0.08
C ILE A 208 -10.26 -2.27 -0.31
N MET A 209 -9.87 -2.72 -1.49
CA MET A 209 -10.49 -3.92 -2.06
C MET A 209 -9.60 -5.14 -2.06
N ARG A 210 -8.29 -4.99 -2.03
CA ARG A 210 -7.37 -6.13 -2.21
C ARG A 210 -5.94 -5.82 -1.82
N SER A 211 -5.13 -6.87 -1.78
CA SER A 211 -3.68 -6.72 -1.76
C SER A 211 -3.20 -6.08 -3.04
N GLU A 212 -2.31 -5.11 -2.93
CA GLU A 212 -1.52 -4.66 -4.09
C GLU A 212 -0.68 -5.83 -4.62
N CYS A 213 -0.05 -6.55 -3.72
CA CYS A 213 0.81 -7.68 -4.00
C CYS A 213 0.22 -8.95 -3.41
N GLY A 214 0.07 -9.97 -4.22
CA GLY A 214 -0.33 -11.30 -3.75
C GLY A 214 0.77 -12.04 -2.97
N THR A 215 2.00 -11.54 -3.02
CA THR A 215 3.17 -12.15 -2.36
C THR A 215 3.06 -12.08 -0.85
N VAL A 216 3.21 -13.23 -0.20
CA VAL A 216 3.22 -13.36 1.26
C VAL A 216 4.32 -14.33 1.69
N ASP A 217 4.78 -14.24 2.92
CA ASP A 217 5.64 -15.26 3.53
C ASP A 217 4.94 -16.61 3.59
N LYS A 218 5.71 -17.70 3.57
CA LYS A 218 5.18 -19.07 3.60
C LYS A 218 4.22 -19.28 4.78
N GLY A 219 2.97 -19.65 4.45
CA GLY A 219 1.90 -19.85 5.42
C GLY A 219 1.17 -18.56 5.86
N GLY A 220 1.49 -17.41 5.27
CA GLY A 220 0.76 -16.16 5.41
C GLY A 220 -0.53 -16.15 4.59
N SER A 221 -1.39 -15.16 4.85
CA SER A 221 -2.63 -14.91 4.09
C SER A 221 -2.57 -13.52 3.48
N SER A 222 -2.95 -13.37 2.22
CA SER A 222 -3.05 -12.05 1.59
C SER A 222 -4.17 -11.21 2.24
N ALA A 223 -4.06 -9.87 2.15
CA ALA A 223 -5.14 -8.99 2.59
C ALA A 223 -6.45 -9.31 1.87
N THR A 224 -6.42 -9.61 0.56
CA THR A 224 -7.61 -10.01 -0.21
C THR A 224 -8.30 -11.22 0.42
N ALA A 225 -7.54 -12.27 0.75
CA ALA A 225 -8.11 -13.47 1.37
C ALA A 225 -8.73 -13.18 2.75
N LEU A 226 -8.11 -12.29 3.54
CA LEU A 226 -8.64 -11.90 4.84
C LEU A 226 -9.90 -11.05 4.71
N ILE A 227 -9.95 -10.10 3.77
CA ILE A 227 -11.11 -9.23 3.52
C ILE A 227 -12.32 -10.06 3.05
N GLN A 228 -12.12 -10.99 2.10
CA GLN A 228 -13.19 -11.89 1.63
C GLN A 228 -13.80 -12.74 2.76
N ASN A 229 -12.99 -13.08 3.77
CA ASN A 229 -13.46 -13.83 4.94
C ASN A 229 -14.12 -12.95 6.02
N MET A 230 -14.10 -11.62 5.87
CA MET A 230 -14.83 -10.70 6.77
C MET A 230 -16.29 -10.54 6.36
N SER A 231 -16.62 -10.83 5.10
CA SER A 231 -17.95 -10.67 4.51
C SER A 231 -18.83 -11.92 4.64
N LYS A 232 -18.28 -12.98 5.23
CA LYS A 232 -19.00 -14.25 5.53
C LYS A 232 -19.36 -14.30 7.02
#